data_70d052d646563fa4e95840e5d54368c5
#
_entry.id   70d052d646563fa4e95840e5d54368c5
#
_cell.length_a   1.000
_cell.length_b   1.000
_cell.length_c   1.000
_cell.angle_alpha   90.00
_cell.angle_beta   90.00
_cell.angle_gamma   90.00
#
_symmetry.space_group_name_H-M   'P 1'
#
loop_
_entity.id
_entity.type
_entity.pdbx_description
1 polymer ?
#
loop_
_entity_poly.entity_id
_entity_poly.type
_entity_poly.pdbx_seq_one_letter_code
_entity_poly.pdbx_strand_id
1 'polypeptide(L)'
;MLDPTSHEVGARIAELYGAERTALELHAQDQPPGMLSALLAMHDNLAFAERSIAFHRERLAQLVHPERLLGAHEVTHVLDCARRLAEAVTIRDTQARTVTAVLQSLGRVTAPEPSPETAPCAPAALPPVPPGASPARSR
;
A
#
# COMPACT_ATOMS: atom_id res chain seq x y z
N MET A 1 -10.35 -6.13 12.34
CA MET A 1 -9.98 -6.41 10.93
C MET A 1 -8.54 -6.86 10.94
N LEU A 2 -8.25 -8.05 10.45
CA LEU A 2 -6.89 -8.56 10.39
C LEU A 2 -6.14 -7.87 9.25
N ASP A 3 -4.89 -7.49 9.51
CA ASP A 3 -4.03 -6.96 8.45
C ASP A 3 -3.73 -8.06 7.42
N PRO A 4 -3.60 -7.73 6.12
CA PRO A 4 -3.39 -8.71 5.08
C PRO A 4 -2.03 -9.41 5.23
N THR A 5 -2.00 -10.67 4.86
CA THR A 5 -0.78 -11.49 4.81
C THR A 5 0.07 -11.17 3.57
N SER A 6 1.34 -11.57 3.58
CA SER A 6 2.20 -11.44 2.40
C SER A 6 1.62 -12.16 1.17
N HIS A 7 0.96 -13.30 1.38
CA HIS A 7 0.29 -14.03 0.32
C HIS A 7 -0.83 -13.21 -0.35
N GLU A 8 -1.69 -12.58 0.46
CA GLU A 8 -2.79 -11.73 -0.03
C GLU A 8 -2.27 -10.48 -0.73
N VAL A 9 -1.22 -9.87 -0.18
CA VAL A 9 -0.52 -8.73 -0.81
C VAL A 9 0.09 -9.15 -2.15
N GLY A 10 0.77 -10.29 -2.21
CA GLY A 10 1.34 -10.83 -3.45
C GLY A 10 0.29 -11.06 -4.53
N ALA A 11 -0.85 -11.65 -4.16
CA ALA A 11 -1.99 -11.86 -5.07
C ALA A 11 -2.54 -10.52 -5.59
N ARG A 12 -2.64 -9.51 -4.72
CA ARG A 12 -3.13 -8.18 -5.09
C ARG A 12 -2.18 -7.45 -6.05
N ILE A 13 -0.86 -7.58 -5.83
CA ILE A 13 0.15 -7.04 -6.76
C ILE A 13 0.03 -7.72 -8.12
N ALA A 14 -0.07 -9.06 -8.15
CA ALA A 14 -0.23 -9.82 -9.39
C ALA A 14 -1.50 -9.43 -10.15
N GLU A 15 -2.62 -9.24 -9.46
CA GLU A 15 -3.88 -8.74 -10.03
C GLU A 15 -3.73 -7.34 -10.63
N LEU A 16 -3.08 -6.42 -9.91
CA LEU A 16 -2.91 -5.03 -10.34
C LEU A 16 -2.06 -4.91 -11.62
N TYR A 17 -1.02 -5.73 -11.74
CA TYR A 17 -0.10 -5.71 -12.88
C TYR A 17 -0.45 -6.77 -13.96
N GLY A 18 -1.41 -7.65 -13.72
CA GLY A 18 -1.85 -8.64 -14.68
C GLY A 18 -0.83 -9.73 -14.99
N ALA A 19 0.12 -10.00 -14.10
CA ALA A 19 1.18 -10.99 -14.26
C ALA A 19 1.52 -11.68 -12.95
N GLU A 20 2.03 -12.91 -13.03
CA GLU A 20 2.52 -13.63 -11.86
C GLU A 20 3.70 -12.92 -11.17
N ARG A 21 3.79 -13.06 -9.85
CA ARG A 21 4.84 -12.42 -9.04
C ARG A 21 6.25 -12.71 -9.57
N THR A 22 6.57 -13.94 -9.92
CA THR A 22 7.90 -14.32 -10.46
C THR A 22 8.24 -13.56 -11.74
N ALA A 23 7.27 -13.40 -12.64
CA ALA A 23 7.45 -12.61 -13.86
C ALA A 23 7.63 -11.12 -13.55
N LEU A 24 6.93 -10.59 -12.56
CA LEU A 24 7.07 -9.21 -12.10
C LEU A 24 8.43 -8.96 -11.44
N GLU A 25 8.95 -9.91 -10.66
CA GLU A 25 10.28 -9.85 -10.05
C GLU A 25 11.37 -9.79 -11.11
N LEU A 26 11.30 -10.66 -12.12
CA LEU A 26 12.24 -10.65 -13.25
C LEU A 26 12.18 -9.32 -14.03
N HIS A 27 10.96 -8.85 -14.32
CA HIS A 27 10.78 -7.58 -15.00
C HIS A 27 11.35 -6.41 -14.19
N ALA A 28 11.14 -6.39 -12.89
CA ALA A 28 11.63 -5.33 -12.01
C ALA A 28 13.17 -5.29 -11.90
N GLN A 29 13.85 -6.44 -12.08
CA GLN A 29 15.32 -6.50 -12.07
C GLN A 29 15.94 -5.80 -13.29
N ASP A 30 15.25 -5.83 -14.42
CA ASP A 30 15.74 -5.23 -15.68
C ASP A 30 15.34 -3.75 -15.85
N GLN A 31 14.55 -3.22 -14.90
CA GLN A 31 14.04 -1.85 -14.96
C GLN A 31 14.66 -0.96 -13.87
N PRO A 32 14.75 0.35 -14.09
CA PRO A 32 15.09 1.30 -13.03
C PRO A 32 14.11 1.16 -11.84
N PRO A 33 14.57 1.45 -10.60
CA PRO A 33 13.70 1.42 -9.43
C PRO A 33 12.44 2.26 -9.63
N GLY A 34 11.28 1.64 -9.39
CA GLY A 34 9.98 2.26 -9.59
C GLY A 34 8.94 1.70 -8.63
N MET A 35 7.66 1.99 -8.89
CA MET A 35 6.56 1.58 -8.03
C MET A 35 6.48 0.05 -7.87
N LEU A 36 6.67 -0.70 -8.96
CA LEU A 36 6.66 -2.16 -8.90
C LEU A 36 7.77 -2.69 -7.99
N SER A 37 9.00 -2.20 -8.14
CA SER A 37 10.12 -2.59 -7.28
C SER A 37 9.84 -2.27 -5.81
N ALA A 38 9.24 -1.11 -5.53
CA ALA A 38 8.86 -0.72 -4.18
C ALA A 38 7.79 -1.65 -3.58
N LEU A 39 6.76 -2.00 -4.33
CA LEU A 39 5.71 -2.93 -3.90
C LEU A 39 6.25 -4.34 -3.65
N LEU A 40 7.13 -4.84 -4.51
CA LEU A 40 7.78 -6.13 -4.33
C LEU A 40 8.67 -6.13 -3.07
N ALA A 41 9.43 -5.06 -2.84
CA ALA A 41 10.24 -4.92 -1.62
C ALA A 41 9.38 -4.87 -0.34
N MET A 42 8.25 -4.16 -0.36
CA MET A 42 7.30 -4.16 0.77
C MET A 42 6.71 -5.54 1.03
N HIS A 43 6.34 -6.27 -0.04
CA HIS A 43 5.88 -7.66 0.05
C HIS A 43 6.94 -8.57 0.69
N ASP A 44 8.19 -8.47 0.23
CA ASP A 44 9.29 -9.30 0.74
C ASP A 44 9.60 -9.00 2.22
N ASN A 45 9.56 -7.73 2.61
CA ASN A 45 9.70 -7.32 4.01
C ASN A 45 8.57 -7.87 4.88
N LEU A 46 7.33 -7.86 4.38
CA LEU A 46 6.18 -8.45 5.07
C LEU A 46 6.35 -9.97 5.22
N ALA A 47 6.69 -10.66 4.16
CA ALA A 47 6.94 -12.11 4.17
C ALA A 47 8.12 -12.48 5.09
N PHE A 48 9.16 -11.66 5.15
CA PHE A 48 10.27 -11.84 6.08
C PHE A 48 9.82 -11.68 7.53
N ALA A 49 9.02 -10.66 7.83
CA ALA A 49 8.49 -10.45 9.17
C ALA A 49 7.59 -11.61 9.63
N GLU A 50 6.73 -12.13 8.76
CA GLU A 50 5.88 -13.30 9.05
C GLU A 50 6.72 -14.54 9.37
N ARG A 51 7.77 -14.82 8.60
CA ARG A 51 8.70 -15.92 8.88
C ARG A 51 9.45 -15.72 10.19
N SER A 52 9.85 -14.50 10.49
CA SER A 52 10.53 -14.15 11.76
C SER A 52 9.60 -14.35 12.95
N ILE A 53 8.33 -14.01 12.84
CA ILE A 53 7.32 -14.27 13.87
C ILE A 53 7.20 -15.78 14.12
N ALA A 54 7.04 -16.57 13.06
CA ALA A 54 6.93 -18.03 13.19
C ALA A 54 8.18 -18.63 13.87
N PHE A 55 9.36 -18.21 13.43
CA PHE A 55 10.63 -18.66 14.00
C PHE A 55 10.78 -18.31 15.50
N HIS A 56 10.52 -17.05 15.85
CA HIS A 56 10.68 -16.62 17.25
C HIS A 56 9.60 -17.19 18.17
N ARG A 57 8.39 -17.42 17.69
CA ARG A 57 7.34 -18.14 18.44
C ARG A 57 7.77 -19.58 18.78
N GLU A 58 8.27 -20.30 17.77
CA GLU A 58 8.76 -21.66 17.96
C GLU A 58 9.98 -21.67 18.92
N ARG A 59 10.92 -20.74 18.71
CA ARG A 59 12.09 -20.63 19.58
C ARG A 59 11.72 -20.31 21.01
N LEU A 60 10.76 -19.41 21.23
CA LEU A 60 10.28 -19.06 22.56
C LEU A 60 9.62 -20.26 23.25
N ALA A 61 8.77 -21.00 22.52
CA ALA A 61 8.16 -22.22 23.04
C ALA A 61 9.20 -23.26 23.51
N GLN A 62 10.28 -23.43 22.74
CA GLN A 62 11.39 -24.31 23.12
C GLN A 62 12.14 -23.81 24.35
N LEU A 63 12.36 -22.50 24.48
CA LEU A 63 13.07 -21.90 25.61
C LEU A 63 12.30 -22.00 26.92
N VAL A 64 10.97 -21.91 26.88
CA VAL A 64 10.10 -21.97 28.07
C VAL A 64 9.50 -23.35 28.31
N HIS A 65 9.97 -24.38 27.61
CA HIS A 65 9.45 -25.72 27.77
C HIS A 65 9.56 -26.20 29.22
N PRO A 66 8.53 -26.85 29.83
CA PRO A 66 8.49 -27.21 31.24
C PRO A 66 9.65 -28.10 31.72
N GLU A 67 10.22 -28.92 30.80
CA GLU A 67 11.34 -29.80 31.13
C GLU A 67 12.70 -29.09 31.14
N ARG A 68 12.79 -27.84 30.72
CA ARG A 68 14.04 -27.08 30.75
C ARG A 68 14.19 -26.34 32.05
N LEU A 69 15.38 -26.44 32.61
CA LEU A 69 15.76 -25.61 33.78
C LEU A 69 15.94 -24.16 33.32
N LEU A 70 15.24 -23.24 33.96
CA LEU A 70 15.35 -21.82 33.75
C LEU A 70 16.30 -21.19 34.76
N GLY A 71 17.56 -21.00 34.35
CA GLY A 71 18.54 -20.20 35.11
C GLY A 71 18.56 -18.75 34.59
N ALA A 72 19.44 -17.94 35.20
CA ALA A 72 19.58 -16.52 34.83
C ALA A 72 19.98 -16.34 33.35
N HIS A 73 20.80 -17.23 32.81
CA HIS A 73 21.22 -17.21 31.42
C HIS A 73 20.06 -17.50 30.46
N GLU A 74 19.25 -18.50 30.73
CA GLU A 74 18.07 -18.88 29.96
C GLU A 74 17.03 -17.78 29.97
N VAL A 75 16.80 -17.10 31.07
CA VAL A 75 15.91 -15.95 31.21
C VAL A 75 16.34 -14.81 30.25
N THR A 76 17.63 -14.55 30.14
CA THR A 76 18.15 -13.55 29.18
C THR A 76 17.80 -13.92 27.74
N HIS A 77 17.96 -15.18 27.37
CA HIS A 77 17.58 -15.65 26.03
C HIS A 77 16.07 -15.57 25.76
N VAL A 78 15.25 -15.88 26.77
CA VAL A 78 13.79 -15.74 26.69
C VAL A 78 13.41 -14.29 26.41
N LEU A 79 13.98 -13.35 27.18
CA LEU A 79 13.71 -11.92 27.00
C LEU A 79 14.16 -11.38 25.63
N ASP A 80 15.35 -11.80 25.16
CA ASP A 80 15.84 -11.41 23.83
C ASP A 80 14.93 -11.97 22.71
N CYS A 81 14.54 -13.23 22.82
CA CYS A 81 13.63 -13.86 21.87
C CYS A 81 12.25 -13.17 21.86
N ALA A 82 11.70 -12.85 23.03
CA ALA A 82 10.44 -12.14 23.16
C ALA A 82 10.50 -10.73 22.54
N ARG A 83 11.60 -10.00 22.74
CA ARG A 83 11.82 -8.69 22.12
C ARG A 83 11.83 -8.80 20.59
N ARG A 84 12.59 -9.73 20.02
CA ARG A 84 12.66 -9.96 18.58
C ARG A 84 11.30 -10.35 17.98
N LEU A 85 10.52 -11.13 18.72
CA LEU A 85 9.14 -11.45 18.36
C LEU A 85 8.28 -10.17 18.28
N ALA A 86 8.36 -9.31 19.30
CA ALA A 86 7.61 -8.05 19.33
C ALA A 86 8.02 -7.11 18.20
N GLU A 87 9.32 -7.01 17.91
CA GLU A 87 9.85 -6.23 16.77
C GLU A 87 9.32 -6.76 15.44
N ALA A 88 9.34 -8.08 15.22
CA ALA A 88 8.84 -8.71 14.00
C ALA A 88 7.33 -8.47 13.81
N VAL A 89 6.53 -8.51 14.88
CA VAL A 89 5.10 -8.17 14.85
C VAL A 89 4.89 -6.71 14.44
N THR A 90 5.66 -5.79 15.03
CA THR A 90 5.57 -4.36 14.70
C THR A 90 5.92 -4.09 13.23
N ILE A 91 6.96 -4.75 12.71
CA ILE A 91 7.37 -4.64 11.31
C ILE A 91 6.26 -5.18 10.41
N ARG A 92 5.72 -6.38 10.70
CA ARG A 92 4.61 -6.96 9.94
C ARG A 92 3.43 -6.00 9.85
N ASP A 93 2.95 -5.50 10.98
CA ASP A 93 1.76 -4.63 11.04
C ASP A 93 1.99 -3.30 10.29
N THR A 94 3.19 -2.75 10.40
CA THR A 94 3.56 -1.53 9.69
C THR A 94 3.61 -1.76 8.18
N GLN A 95 4.27 -2.83 7.73
CA GLN A 95 4.38 -3.16 6.31
C GLN A 95 3.01 -3.49 5.70
N ALA A 96 2.19 -4.29 6.39
CA ALA A 96 0.86 -4.64 5.92
C ALA A 96 -0.02 -3.41 5.71
N ARG A 97 -0.05 -2.48 6.66
CA ARG A 97 -0.81 -1.23 6.55
C ARG A 97 -0.28 -0.34 5.43
N THR A 98 1.04 -0.20 5.33
CA THR A 98 1.66 0.65 4.31
C THR A 98 1.39 0.14 2.90
N VAL A 99 1.65 -1.15 2.64
CA VAL A 99 1.42 -1.73 1.32
C VAL A 99 -0.06 -1.71 0.94
N THR A 100 -0.95 -1.94 1.89
CA THR A 100 -2.40 -1.85 1.66
C THR A 100 -2.82 -0.45 1.24
N ALA A 101 -2.32 0.59 1.93
CA ALA A 101 -2.62 1.97 1.59
C ALA A 101 -2.11 2.34 0.19
N VAL A 102 -0.91 1.88 -0.18
CA VAL A 102 -0.35 2.10 -1.53
C VAL A 102 -1.19 1.39 -2.60
N LEU A 103 -1.54 0.11 -2.39
CA LEU A 103 -2.36 -0.65 -3.34
C LEU A 103 -3.76 -0.05 -3.52
N GLN A 104 -4.38 0.42 -2.44
CA GLN A 104 -5.67 1.11 -2.52
C GLN A 104 -5.58 2.44 -3.28
N SER A 105 -4.48 3.17 -3.11
CA SER A 105 -4.22 4.39 -3.86
C SER A 105 -4.08 4.13 -5.36
N LEU A 106 -3.32 3.10 -5.74
CA LEU A 106 -3.13 2.71 -7.14
C LEU A 106 -4.42 2.19 -7.78
N GLY A 107 -5.21 1.39 -7.04
CA GLY A 107 -6.50 0.88 -7.54
C GLY A 107 -7.51 2.00 -7.83
N ARG A 108 -7.45 3.13 -7.12
CA ARG A 108 -8.30 4.29 -7.40
C ARG A 108 -7.89 5.05 -8.66
N VAL A 109 -6.61 5.08 -8.98
CA VAL A 109 -6.10 5.75 -10.19
C VAL A 109 -6.46 4.97 -11.45
N THR A 110 -6.55 3.65 -11.37
CA THR A 110 -6.93 2.79 -12.51
C THR A 110 -8.44 2.68 -12.72
N ALA A 111 -9.28 3.04 -11.75
CA ALA A 111 -10.71 3.17 -11.95
C ALA A 111 -10.98 4.42 -12.82
N PRO A 112 -11.66 4.32 -13.98
CA PRO A 112 -12.03 5.50 -14.73
C PRO A 112 -12.93 6.36 -13.84
N GLU A 113 -12.49 7.59 -13.55
CA GLU A 113 -13.40 8.57 -12.97
C GLU A 113 -14.62 8.66 -13.90
N PRO A 114 -15.87 8.62 -13.38
CA PRO A 114 -17.01 8.98 -14.17
C PRO A 114 -16.76 10.40 -14.65
N SER A 115 -16.48 10.55 -15.96
CA SER A 115 -16.36 11.87 -16.58
C SER A 115 -17.55 12.69 -16.10
N PRO A 116 -17.34 13.90 -15.56
CA PRO A 116 -18.46 14.79 -15.30
C PRO A 116 -19.15 14.96 -16.65
N GLU A 117 -20.37 14.43 -16.72
CA GLU A 117 -21.25 14.57 -17.86
C GLU A 117 -21.26 16.05 -18.20
N THR A 118 -20.68 16.40 -19.35
CA THR A 118 -20.60 17.78 -19.83
C THR A 118 -22.06 18.19 -19.99
N ALA A 119 -22.57 18.91 -18.99
CA ALA A 119 -23.86 19.55 -19.13
C ALA A 119 -23.79 20.39 -20.41
N PRO A 120 -24.74 20.25 -21.34
CA PRO A 120 -24.71 21.03 -22.56
C PRO A 120 -24.70 22.48 -22.15
N CYS A 121 -23.62 23.17 -22.49
CA CYS A 121 -23.49 24.61 -22.30
C CYS A 121 -24.60 25.25 -23.13
N ALA A 122 -25.66 25.70 -22.47
CA ALA A 122 -26.70 26.49 -23.12
C ALA A 122 -26.02 27.72 -23.70
N PRO A 123 -26.25 28.09 -24.97
CA PRO A 123 -25.65 29.27 -25.56
C PRO A 123 -26.09 30.46 -24.74
N ALA A 124 -25.14 31.22 -24.20
CA ALA A 124 -25.40 32.45 -23.53
C ALA A 124 -26.12 33.39 -24.52
N ALA A 125 -27.35 33.73 -24.16
CA ALA A 125 -28.10 34.72 -24.94
C ALA A 125 -27.33 36.07 -24.84
N LEU A 126 -26.95 36.60 -26.00
CA LEU A 126 -26.35 37.93 -26.13
C LEU A 126 -27.34 38.97 -25.52
N PRO A 127 -26.90 39.91 -24.72
CA PRO A 127 -27.76 40.97 -24.25
C PRO A 127 -28.19 41.84 -25.42
N PRO A 128 -29.47 42.33 -25.49
CA PRO A 128 -29.93 43.15 -26.56
C PRO A 128 -29.15 44.48 -26.61
N VAL A 129 -28.65 44.81 -27.78
CA VAL A 129 -28.01 46.09 -28.08
C VAL A 129 -29.06 47.19 -27.94
N PRO A 130 -28.87 48.23 -27.12
CA PRO A 130 -29.79 49.36 -27.06
C PRO A 130 -29.77 50.13 -28.41
N PRO A 131 -30.93 50.60 -28.89
CA PRO A 131 -31.00 51.39 -30.13
C PRO A 131 -30.23 52.68 -29.96
N GLY A 132 -29.41 52.98 -30.97
CA GLY A 132 -28.51 54.12 -30.95
C GLY A 132 -29.22 55.47 -30.77
N ALA A 133 -28.66 56.28 -29.89
CA ALA A 133 -29.02 57.68 -29.78
C ALA A 133 -28.48 58.45 -31.01
N SER A 134 -29.36 59.09 -31.74
CA SER A 134 -29.02 60.00 -32.83
C SER A 134 -28.21 61.19 -32.29
N PRO A 135 -27.20 61.67 -33.02
CA PRO A 135 -26.51 62.91 -32.66
C PRO A 135 -27.39 64.11 -32.97
N ALA A 136 -27.76 64.87 -31.96
CA ALA A 136 -28.35 66.18 -32.13
C ALA A 136 -27.32 67.13 -32.73
N ARG A 137 -27.62 67.70 -33.88
CA ARG A 137 -26.93 68.87 -34.42
C ARG A 137 -27.25 70.04 -33.53
N SER A 138 -26.25 70.71 -33.04
CA SER A 138 -26.37 72.08 -32.51
C SER A 138 -25.56 73.02 -33.38
N ARG A 139 -26.16 74.12 -33.67
CA ARG A 139 -25.57 75.26 -34.38
C ARG A 139 -24.54 76.00 -33.48
#